data_ef26bfef4fcf8e02103544753ff57eda
#
_entry.id   ef26bfef4fcf8e02103544753ff57eda
#
_cell.length_a   1.000
_cell.length_b   1.000
_cell.length_c   1.000
_cell.angle_alpha   90.00
_cell.angle_beta   90.00
_cell.angle_gamma   90.00
#
_symmetry.space_group_name_H-M   'P 1'
#
loop_
_entity.id
_entity.type
_entity.pdbx_description
1 polymer ?
#
loop_
_entity_poly.entity_id
_entity_poly.type
_entity_poly.pdbx_seq_one_letter_code
_entity_poly.pdbx_strand_id
1 'polypeptide(L)'
;VTELFKNRVVIPFEGSYEQFRHVIHHELVHGVMNDYMYGGSIQGIISGRIRVQVPLWVSEGLAEYSSRYGTFNTQADMFVRDAVMEAYLPPLNQMGGFAVYTAGPTIFRYMEEKYGREKVAEFMTKLRVAGTPNATFESTFGMKEEEFSDKWATYQRKIYYPDIAQMVSVKEIGKALTNHVRDENFYNMTPTISPNGDKIAYLTDKSGYADIMLISAYDGMPLKKLVSGEKTPNLEELHWLSPGMSWSPDSKKLVFAAKASDNDALLVVDVMTGDITKYSWPELEGVFGGSWSPDGKKIIFSGMRFGQSDIFEFELQNSKLTKLTDDVFSDTRPVYSRDGSK
;
A
#
# COMPACT_ATOMS: atom_id res chain seq x y z
N VAL A 1 -1.69 -9.51 10.73
CA VAL A 1 -0.38 -9.56 11.45
C VAL A 1 -0.28 -10.86 12.21
N THR A 2 0.76 -11.64 11.90
CA THR A 2 1.06 -12.88 12.61
C THR A 2 2.09 -12.61 13.70
N GLU A 3 1.71 -12.84 14.96
CA GLU A 3 2.63 -12.71 16.08
C GLU A 3 3.51 -13.95 16.23
N LEU A 4 4.82 -13.76 16.41
CA LEU A 4 5.74 -14.85 16.76
C LEU A 4 5.35 -15.57 18.07
N PHE A 5 4.65 -14.84 18.94
CA PHE A 5 4.22 -15.35 20.23
C PHE A 5 2.84 -16.00 20.15
N LYS A 6 2.76 -17.29 20.49
CA LYS A 6 1.54 -18.11 20.50
C LYS A 6 0.87 -18.31 19.14
N ASN A 7 1.56 -18.02 18.01
CA ASN A 7 1.04 -18.13 16.66
C ASN A 7 -0.34 -17.44 16.50
N ARG A 8 -0.54 -16.31 17.19
CA ARG A 8 -1.77 -15.54 17.07
C ARG A 8 -1.77 -14.80 15.74
N VAL A 9 -2.80 -15.03 14.96
CA VAL A 9 -3.01 -14.35 13.68
C VAL A 9 -4.17 -13.38 13.86
N VAL A 10 -3.93 -12.10 13.59
CA VAL A 10 -4.94 -11.05 13.60
C VAL A 10 -5.11 -10.57 12.17
N ILE A 11 -6.30 -10.72 11.63
CA ILE A 11 -6.62 -10.41 10.23
C ILE A 11 -7.71 -9.35 10.21
N PRO A 12 -7.43 -8.13 9.71
CA PRO A 12 -8.47 -7.14 9.48
C PRO A 12 -9.34 -7.56 8.30
N PHE A 13 -10.61 -7.21 8.33
CA PHE A 13 -11.50 -7.30 7.19
C PHE A 13 -11.74 -5.88 6.64
N GLU A 14 -11.41 -5.67 5.38
CA GLU A 14 -11.49 -4.35 4.71
C GLU A 14 -12.63 -4.29 3.67
N GLY A 15 -13.68 -5.09 3.86
CA GLY A 15 -14.86 -5.06 3.02
C GLY A 15 -14.78 -5.86 1.71
N SER A 16 -13.65 -6.50 1.40
CA SER A 16 -13.48 -7.34 0.20
C SER A 16 -13.15 -8.78 0.60
N TYR A 17 -14.02 -9.74 0.26
CA TYR A 17 -13.76 -11.17 0.50
C TYR A 17 -12.56 -11.70 -0.28
N GLU A 18 -12.29 -11.18 -1.47
CA GLU A 18 -11.13 -11.58 -2.26
C GLU A 18 -9.83 -11.16 -1.57
N GLN A 19 -9.75 -9.90 -1.13
CA GLN A 19 -8.61 -9.39 -0.37
C GLN A 19 -8.48 -10.10 0.97
N PHE A 20 -9.57 -10.32 1.68
CA PHE A 20 -9.58 -11.04 2.95
C PHE A 20 -9.04 -12.47 2.82
N ARG A 21 -9.46 -13.19 1.78
CA ARG A 21 -8.95 -14.53 1.48
C ARG A 21 -7.45 -14.52 1.19
N HIS A 22 -6.98 -13.51 0.44
CA HIS A 22 -5.56 -13.35 0.19
C HIS A 22 -4.79 -13.09 1.49
N VAL A 23 -5.26 -12.15 2.33
CA VAL A 23 -4.63 -11.84 3.62
C VAL A 23 -4.59 -13.06 4.55
N ILE A 24 -5.67 -13.86 4.60
CA ILE A 24 -5.66 -15.13 5.35
C ILE A 24 -4.52 -16.04 4.89
N HIS A 25 -4.35 -16.25 3.58
CA HIS A 25 -3.28 -17.10 3.06
C HIS A 25 -1.90 -16.51 3.39
N HIS A 26 -1.72 -15.21 3.24
CA HIS A 26 -0.49 -14.49 3.55
C HIS A 26 -0.08 -14.72 5.02
N GLU A 27 -0.98 -14.46 5.95
CA GLU A 27 -0.72 -14.62 7.38
C GLU A 27 -0.51 -16.09 7.80
N LEU A 28 -1.19 -17.04 7.15
CA LEU A 28 -0.93 -18.47 7.37
C LEU A 28 0.47 -18.88 6.92
N VAL A 29 1.00 -18.31 5.83
CA VAL A 29 2.40 -18.55 5.41
C VAL A 29 3.36 -18.07 6.49
N HIS A 30 3.12 -16.90 7.10
CA HIS A 30 3.93 -16.45 8.23
C HIS A 30 3.84 -17.43 9.42
N GLY A 31 2.65 -17.90 9.75
CA GLY A 31 2.47 -18.90 10.82
C GLY A 31 3.29 -20.16 10.59
N VAL A 32 3.18 -20.74 9.40
CA VAL A 32 3.93 -21.96 9.00
C VAL A 32 5.44 -21.67 8.95
N MET A 33 5.83 -20.53 8.38
CA MET A 33 7.24 -20.15 8.30
C MET A 33 7.85 -19.96 9.69
N ASN A 34 7.16 -19.29 10.59
CA ASN A 34 7.61 -19.07 11.96
C ASN A 34 7.77 -20.40 12.71
N ASP A 35 6.82 -21.31 12.58
CA ASP A 35 6.93 -22.66 13.16
C ASP A 35 8.12 -23.41 12.56
N TYR A 36 8.27 -23.37 11.24
CA TYR A 36 9.39 -24.02 10.55
C TYR A 36 10.75 -23.44 10.96
N MET A 37 10.90 -22.12 10.99
CA MET A 37 12.17 -21.44 11.25
C MET A 37 12.57 -21.48 12.73
N TYR A 38 11.59 -21.39 13.63
CA TYR A 38 11.82 -21.19 15.06
C TYR A 38 11.30 -22.34 15.94
N GLY A 39 10.61 -23.33 15.34
CA GLY A 39 10.15 -24.54 16.05
C GLY A 39 9.15 -24.27 17.17
N GLY A 40 8.38 -23.19 17.08
CA GLY A 40 7.41 -22.78 18.11
C GLY A 40 8.03 -22.39 19.47
N SER A 41 9.37 -22.37 19.58
CA SER A 41 10.10 -22.15 20.82
C SER A 41 10.65 -20.74 20.94
N ILE A 42 9.86 -19.85 21.52
CA ILE A 42 10.31 -18.50 21.91
C ILE A 42 11.48 -18.58 22.89
N GLN A 43 11.50 -19.58 23.74
CA GLN A 43 12.59 -19.77 24.68
C GLN A 43 13.91 -20.05 23.96
N GLY A 44 13.86 -20.68 22.78
CA GLY A 44 14.99 -20.85 21.88
C GLY A 44 15.50 -19.53 21.31
N ILE A 45 14.60 -18.62 20.92
CA ILE A 45 14.93 -17.30 20.40
C ILE A 45 15.51 -16.39 21.51
N ILE A 46 14.81 -16.31 22.65
CA ILE A 46 15.23 -15.49 23.81
C ILE A 46 16.56 -15.97 24.41
N SER A 47 16.78 -17.28 24.43
CA SER A 47 18.04 -17.86 24.96
C SER A 47 19.23 -17.75 23.99
N GLY A 48 19.05 -17.13 22.81
CA GLY A 48 20.08 -16.99 21.79
C GLY A 48 20.50 -18.32 21.13
N ARG A 49 19.74 -19.40 21.36
CA ARG A 49 19.99 -20.72 20.71
C ARG A 49 19.57 -20.74 19.25
N ILE A 50 18.59 -19.89 18.88
CA ILE A 50 18.14 -19.71 17.50
C ILE A 50 18.69 -18.36 17.03
N ARG A 51 19.67 -18.38 16.12
CA ARG A 51 20.34 -17.19 15.58
C ARG A 51 19.90 -16.83 14.16
N VAL A 52 18.76 -17.36 13.71
CA VAL A 52 18.28 -17.12 12.36
C VAL A 52 17.65 -15.73 12.30
N GLN A 53 18.23 -14.85 11.53
CA GLN A 53 17.59 -13.60 11.11
C GLN A 53 16.98 -13.79 9.73
N VAL A 54 15.66 -13.95 9.67
CA VAL A 54 14.93 -13.98 8.41
C VAL A 54 14.80 -12.54 7.91
N PRO A 55 15.41 -12.18 6.78
CA PRO A 55 15.22 -10.84 6.21
C PRO A 55 13.75 -10.57 5.90
N LEU A 56 13.35 -9.31 6.01
CA LEU A 56 11.95 -8.92 5.77
C LEU A 56 11.49 -9.28 4.35
N TRP A 57 12.36 -9.14 3.34
CA TRP A 57 12.03 -9.55 1.97
C TRP A 57 11.81 -11.06 1.82
N VAL A 58 12.43 -11.88 2.67
CA VAL A 58 12.19 -13.33 2.68
C VAL A 58 10.83 -13.63 3.29
N SER A 59 10.52 -13.03 4.45
CA SER A 59 9.26 -13.29 5.14
C SER A 59 8.05 -12.82 4.34
N GLU A 60 8.04 -11.55 3.96
CA GLU A 60 6.93 -10.95 3.23
C GLU A 60 6.87 -11.42 1.77
N GLY A 61 8.04 -11.50 1.12
CA GLY A 61 8.13 -11.98 -0.26
C GLY A 61 7.68 -13.43 -0.42
N LEU A 62 8.01 -14.32 0.53
CA LEU A 62 7.53 -15.71 0.53
C LEU A 62 6.03 -15.78 0.79
N ALA A 63 5.51 -14.96 1.71
CA ALA A 63 4.10 -14.89 2.01
C ALA A 63 3.29 -14.43 0.79
N GLU A 64 3.71 -13.36 0.11
CA GLU A 64 3.09 -12.88 -1.13
C GLU A 64 3.24 -13.88 -2.29
N TYR A 65 4.43 -14.47 -2.47
CA TYR A 65 4.66 -15.49 -3.50
C TYR A 65 3.75 -16.70 -3.33
N SER A 66 3.60 -17.19 -2.09
CA SER A 66 2.82 -18.40 -1.79
C SER A 66 1.33 -18.15 -1.81
N SER A 67 0.86 -17.03 -1.24
CA SER A 67 -0.57 -16.69 -1.16
C SER A 67 -1.17 -16.32 -2.51
N ARG A 68 -0.36 -15.86 -3.46
CA ARG A 68 -0.74 -15.51 -4.83
C ARG A 68 -0.23 -16.49 -5.88
N TYR A 69 0.14 -17.70 -5.45
CA TYR A 69 0.67 -18.69 -6.39
C TYR A 69 -0.30 -18.97 -7.53
N GLY A 70 0.17 -18.85 -8.77
CA GLY A 70 -0.63 -19.02 -9.98
C GLY A 70 -1.55 -17.82 -10.32
N THR A 71 -1.51 -16.73 -9.56
CA THR A 71 -2.24 -15.50 -9.85
C THR A 71 -1.28 -14.35 -10.15
N PHE A 72 -1.75 -13.39 -10.97
CA PHE A 72 -0.97 -12.21 -11.33
C PHE A 72 -1.45 -11.00 -10.52
N ASN A 73 -0.52 -10.35 -9.81
CA ASN A 73 -0.81 -9.12 -9.08
C ASN A 73 -0.40 -7.91 -9.93
N THR A 74 -1.34 -7.37 -10.70
CA THR A 74 -1.11 -6.21 -11.59
C THR A 74 -0.58 -5.00 -10.85
N GLN A 75 -1.06 -4.74 -9.64
CA GLN A 75 -0.64 -3.59 -8.86
C GLN A 75 0.82 -3.72 -8.41
N ALA A 76 1.22 -4.89 -7.88
CA ALA A 76 2.60 -5.15 -7.52
C ALA A 76 3.52 -5.10 -8.76
N ASP A 77 3.06 -5.63 -9.89
CA ASP A 77 3.79 -5.59 -11.17
C ASP A 77 4.06 -4.15 -11.63
N MET A 78 3.08 -3.25 -11.50
CA MET A 78 3.27 -1.82 -11.82
C MET A 78 4.41 -1.20 -11.01
N PHE A 79 4.49 -1.46 -9.70
CA PHE A 79 5.57 -0.94 -8.85
C PHE A 79 6.93 -1.51 -9.24
N VAL A 80 7.01 -2.81 -9.52
CA VAL A 80 8.29 -3.43 -9.93
C VAL A 80 8.73 -2.92 -11.29
N ARG A 81 7.80 -2.78 -12.23
CA ARG A 81 8.05 -2.23 -13.57
C ARG A 81 8.60 -0.81 -13.47
N ASP A 82 7.94 0.05 -12.70
CA ASP A 82 8.37 1.43 -12.45
C ASP A 82 9.76 1.49 -11.82
N ALA A 83 10.01 0.67 -10.79
CA ALA A 83 11.30 0.58 -10.11
C ALA A 83 12.45 0.14 -11.05
N VAL A 84 12.15 -0.76 -11.98
CA VAL A 84 13.12 -1.21 -13.00
C VAL A 84 13.37 -0.12 -14.03
N MET A 85 12.32 0.57 -14.49
CA MET A 85 12.40 1.62 -15.49
C MET A 85 13.18 2.84 -15.02
N GLU A 86 12.88 3.28 -13.81
CA GLU A 86 13.49 4.46 -13.21
C GLU A 86 14.76 4.15 -12.43
N ALA A 87 15.24 2.89 -12.51
CA ALA A 87 16.51 2.41 -11.94
C ALA A 87 16.62 2.56 -10.40
N TYR A 88 15.51 2.44 -9.68
CA TYR A 88 15.51 2.45 -8.21
C TYR A 88 15.11 1.12 -7.57
N LEU A 89 15.09 0.02 -8.34
CA LEU A 89 14.85 -1.31 -7.77
C LEU A 89 15.95 -1.64 -6.74
N PRO A 90 15.60 -1.80 -5.45
CA PRO A 90 16.61 -1.96 -4.42
C PRO A 90 17.27 -3.35 -4.52
N PRO A 91 18.58 -3.46 -4.22
CA PRO A 91 19.21 -4.77 -4.06
C PRO A 91 18.62 -5.50 -2.84
N LEU A 92 18.77 -6.84 -2.83
CA LEU A 92 18.14 -7.70 -1.82
C LEU A 92 18.47 -7.26 -0.38
N ASN A 93 19.73 -6.96 -0.10
CA ASN A 93 20.22 -6.54 1.21
C ASN A 93 19.76 -5.15 1.68
N GLN A 94 19.14 -4.36 0.79
CA GLN A 94 18.57 -3.05 1.09
C GLN A 94 17.06 -3.02 0.90
N MET A 95 16.45 -4.16 0.55
CA MET A 95 15.02 -4.24 0.30
C MET A 95 14.22 -4.10 1.60
N GLY A 96 13.41 -3.07 1.66
CA GLY A 96 12.58 -2.74 2.83
C GLY A 96 11.29 -2.04 2.42
N GLY A 97 10.49 -1.63 3.42
CA GLY A 97 9.23 -0.92 3.21
C GLY A 97 8.27 -1.67 2.27
N PHE A 98 7.65 -0.95 1.37
CA PHE A 98 6.66 -1.52 0.44
C PHE A 98 7.28 -2.47 -0.60
N ALA A 99 8.58 -2.31 -0.90
CA ALA A 99 9.26 -3.16 -1.89
C ALA A 99 9.30 -4.65 -1.50
N VAL A 100 9.24 -4.99 -0.22
CA VAL A 100 9.24 -6.39 0.22
C VAL A 100 7.97 -7.13 -0.22
N TYR A 101 6.83 -6.42 -0.32
CA TYR A 101 5.54 -6.96 -0.75
C TYR A 101 5.40 -6.99 -2.28
N THR A 102 6.04 -6.07 -2.98
CA THR A 102 5.92 -5.95 -4.44
C THR A 102 7.05 -6.65 -5.18
N ALA A 103 8.30 -6.34 -4.84
CA ALA A 103 9.48 -6.93 -5.47
C ALA A 103 9.91 -8.25 -4.82
N GLY A 104 9.71 -8.43 -3.50
CA GLY A 104 10.05 -9.65 -2.78
C GLY A 104 9.53 -10.95 -3.43
N PRO A 105 8.23 -11.06 -3.77
CA PRO A 105 7.71 -12.27 -4.43
C PRO A 105 8.36 -12.57 -5.79
N THR A 106 8.85 -11.55 -6.49
CA THR A 106 9.53 -11.75 -7.79
C THR A 106 10.88 -12.43 -7.65
N ILE A 107 11.53 -12.35 -6.48
CA ILE A 107 12.77 -13.06 -6.16
C ILE A 107 12.50 -14.56 -6.10
N PHE A 108 11.44 -14.99 -5.43
CA PHE A 108 11.04 -16.38 -5.35
C PHE A 108 10.57 -16.93 -6.71
N ARG A 109 9.86 -16.13 -7.51
CA ARG A 109 9.56 -16.49 -8.91
C ARG A 109 10.83 -16.68 -9.72
N TYR A 110 11.81 -15.79 -9.61
CA TYR A 110 13.10 -15.95 -10.28
C TYR A 110 13.84 -17.20 -9.82
N MET A 111 13.81 -17.52 -8.52
CA MET A 111 14.37 -18.79 -8.02
C MET A 111 13.68 -19.99 -8.66
N GLU A 112 12.35 -20.02 -8.67
CA GLU A 112 11.57 -21.12 -9.25
C GLU A 112 11.82 -21.26 -10.75
N GLU A 113 11.72 -20.18 -11.52
CA GLU A 113 11.86 -20.23 -12.98
C GLU A 113 13.29 -20.57 -13.45
N LYS A 114 14.29 -20.12 -12.70
CA LYS A 114 15.70 -20.29 -13.09
C LYS A 114 16.32 -21.56 -12.56
N TYR A 115 15.91 -22.00 -11.38
CA TYR A 115 16.59 -23.07 -10.67
C TYR A 115 15.65 -24.21 -10.24
N GLY A 116 14.35 -24.06 -10.45
CA GLY A 116 13.33 -25.03 -10.05
C GLY A 116 12.71 -24.71 -8.68
N ARG A 117 11.46 -25.15 -8.52
CA ARG A 117 10.68 -24.90 -7.29
C ARG A 117 11.30 -25.49 -6.04
N GLU A 118 11.96 -26.62 -6.17
CA GLU A 118 12.68 -27.30 -5.09
C GLU A 118 13.79 -26.44 -4.50
N LYS A 119 14.37 -25.53 -5.29
CA LYS A 119 15.40 -24.60 -4.81
C LYS A 119 14.86 -23.55 -3.84
N VAL A 120 13.58 -23.20 -3.93
CA VAL A 120 12.93 -22.34 -2.92
C VAL A 120 12.89 -23.06 -1.57
N ALA A 121 12.45 -24.31 -1.55
CA ALA A 121 12.43 -25.12 -0.33
C ALA A 121 13.83 -25.38 0.24
N GLU A 122 14.80 -25.65 -0.64
CA GLU A 122 16.21 -25.83 -0.26
C GLU A 122 16.78 -24.55 0.35
N PHE A 123 16.50 -23.38 -0.24
CA PHE A 123 16.90 -22.06 0.28
C PHE A 123 16.36 -21.83 1.70
N MET A 124 15.06 -22.07 1.93
CA MET A 124 14.46 -21.93 3.26
C MET A 124 15.05 -22.89 4.28
N THR A 125 15.31 -24.14 3.87
CA THR A 125 15.94 -25.14 4.74
C THR A 125 17.36 -24.74 5.13
N LYS A 126 18.15 -24.25 4.17
CA LYS A 126 19.52 -23.80 4.42
C LYS A 126 19.58 -22.50 5.20
N LEU A 127 18.61 -21.57 4.99
CA LEU A 127 18.51 -20.35 5.79
C LEU A 127 18.29 -20.66 7.27
N ARG A 128 17.44 -21.65 7.57
CA ARG A 128 17.23 -22.13 8.94
C ARG A 128 18.52 -22.62 9.59
N VAL A 129 19.39 -23.28 8.84
CA VAL A 129 20.64 -23.88 9.35
C VAL A 129 21.80 -22.87 9.36
N ALA A 130 21.98 -22.13 8.27
CA ALA A 130 23.11 -21.20 8.11
C ALA A 130 22.92 -19.89 8.91
N GLY A 131 21.67 -19.49 9.15
CA GLY A 131 21.32 -18.31 9.94
C GLY A 131 21.59 -16.96 9.28
N THR A 132 22.21 -16.93 8.09
CA THR A 132 22.51 -15.70 7.35
C THR A 132 22.20 -15.84 5.86
N PRO A 133 21.71 -14.79 5.18
CA PRO A 133 21.41 -14.81 3.76
C PRO A 133 22.63 -15.18 2.90
N ASN A 134 23.78 -14.55 3.10
CA ASN A 134 24.98 -14.81 2.30
C ASN A 134 25.39 -16.29 2.28
N ALA A 135 25.54 -16.91 3.46
CA ALA A 135 25.88 -18.33 3.55
C ALA A 135 24.81 -19.23 2.91
N THR A 136 23.55 -18.79 2.96
CA THR A 136 22.42 -19.50 2.34
C THR A 136 22.51 -19.41 0.81
N PHE A 137 22.77 -18.25 0.24
CA PHE A 137 22.95 -18.08 -1.21
C PHE A 137 24.15 -18.88 -1.72
N GLU A 138 25.30 -18.82 -1.04
CA GLU A 138 26.49 -19.59 -1.42
C GLU A 138 26.21 -21.09 -1.42
N SER A 139 25.57 -21.60 -0.37
CA SER A 139 25.29 -23.03 -0.26
C SER A 139 24.18 -23.52 -1.18
N THR A 140 23.20 -22.67 -1.57
CA THR A 140 22.06 -23.06 -2.39
C THR A 140 22.35 -22.87 -3.88
N PHE A 141 22.98 -21.75 -4.24
CA PHE A 141 23.16 -21.31 -5.63
C PHE A 141 24.63 -21.24 -6.06
N GLY A 142 25.58 -21.42 -5.14
CA GLY A 142 27.02 -21.34 -5.43
C GLY A 142 27.49 -19.90 -5.69
N MET A 143 26.76 -18.88 -5.22
CA MET A 143 27.08 -17.47 -5.42
C MET A 143 26.66 -16.64 -4.21
N LYS A 144 27.27 -15.46 -4.03
CA LYS A 144 26.91 -14.51 -2.97
C LYS A 144 25.55 -13.86 -3.22
N GLU A 145 24.92 -13.34 -2.16
CA GLU A 145 23.65 -12.61 -2.22
C GLU A 145 23.71 -11.45 -3.22
N GLU A 146 24.79 -10.67 -3.24
CA GLU A 146 25.00 -9.56 -4.15
C GLU A 146 24.97 -10.01 -5.62
N GLU A 147 25.72 -11.07 -5.96
CA GLU A 147 25.72 -11.64 -7.31
C GLU A 147 24.34 -12.17 -7.72
N PHE A 148 23.63 -12.78 -6.80
CA PHE A 148 22.27 -13.25 -7.05
C PHE A 148 21.32 -12.05 -7.27
N SER A 149 21.45 -11.01 -6.46
CA SER A 149 20.69 -9.77 -6.59
C SER A 149 20.87 -9.13 -7.98
N ASP A 150 22.10 -9.05 -8.47
CA ASP A 150 22.40 -8.50 -9.80
C ASP A 150 21.79 -9.34 -10.92
N LYS A 151 21.83 -10.67 -10.79
CA LYS A 151 21.22 -11.60 -11.75
C LYS A 151 19.70 -11.46 -11.75
N TRP A 152 19.08 -11.35 -10.58
CA TRP A 152 17.65 -11.10 -10.44
C TRP A 152 17.26 -9.75 -11.04
N ALA A 153 17.97 -8.66 -10.73
CA ALA A 153 17.71 -7.34 -11.30
C ALA A 153 17.86 -7.35 -12.83
N THR A 154 18.85 -8.06 -13.35
CA THR A 154 19.05 -8.24 -14.80
C THR A 154 17.91 -9.03 -15.42
N TYR A 155 17.39 -10.06 -14.72
CA TYR A 155 16.21 -10.80 -15.15
C TYR A 155 14.97 -9.91 -15.21
N GLN A 156 14.73 -9.06 -14.21
CA GLN A 156 13.60 -8.11 -14.21
C GLN A 156 13.71 -7.14 -15.40
N ARG A 157 14.91 -6.61 -15.70
CA ARG A 157 15.12 -5.76 -16.89
C ARG A 157 14.76 -6.50 -18.19
N LYS A 158 15.11 -7.77 -18.32
CA LYS A 158 14.76 -8.57 -19.51
C LYS A 158 13.26 -8.78 -19.67
N ILE A 159 12.49 -8.79 -18.57
CA ILE A 159 11.03 -8.89 -18.62
C ILE A 159 10.43 -7.57 -19.11
N TYR A 160 10.85 -6.42 -18.56
CA TYR A 160 10.16 -5.17 -18.77
C TYR A 160 10.71 -4.32 -19.92
N TYR A 161 12.01 -4.35 -20.20
CA TYR A 161 12.60 -3.51 -21.26
C TYR A 161 12.05 -3.73 -22.67
N PRO A 162 11.69 -4.94 -23.11
CA PRO A 162 11.11 -5.12 -24.43
C PRO A 162 9.80 -4.34 -24.65
N ASP A 163 8.96 -4.26 -23.62
CA ASP A 163 7.70 -3.53 -23.67
C ASP A 163 7.95 -2.02 -23.71
N ILE A 164 8.92 -1.55 -22.94
CA ILE A 164 9.26 -0.14 -22.79
C ILE A 164 9.87 0.45 -24.05
N ALA A 165 10.67 -0.31 -24.78
CA ALA A 165 11.36 0.16 -25.98
C ALA A 165 10.38 0.66 -27.07
N GLN A 166 9.11 0.30 -26.97
CA GLN A 166 8.05 0.71 -27.90
C GLN A 166 7.11 1.78 -27.31
N MET A 167 7.27 2.15 -26.03
CA MET A 167 6.43 3.12 -25.34
C MET A 167 7.07 4.51 -25.33
N VAL A 168 6.23 5.51 -25.47
CA VAL A 168 6.65 6.90 -25.25
C VAL A 168 6.84 7.11 -23.75
N SER A 169 7.99 7.60 -23.34
CA SER A 169 8.27 7.90 -21.93
C SER A 169 7.31 8.97 -21.42
N VAL A 170 6.80 8.79 -20.19
CA VAL A 170 6.02 9.83 -19.51
C VAL A 170 6.78 11.15 -19.44
N LYS A 171 8.11 11.12 -19.35
CA LYS A 171 8.99 12.31 -19.36
C LYS A 171 9.00 13.08 -20.68
N GLU A 172 8.58 12.44 -21.78
CA GLU A 172 8.48 13.10 -23.09
C GLU A 172 7.15 13.84 -23.26
N ILE A 173 6.09 13.38 -22.57
CA ILE A 173 4.71 13.91 -22.70
C ILE A 173 4.25 14.68 -21.47
N GLY A 174 4.94 14.55 -20.35
CA GLY A 174 4.58 15.19 -19.08
C GLY A 174 5.79 15.73 -18.31
N LYS A 175 5.51 16.69 -17.45
CA LYS A 175 6.50 17.23 -16.52
C LYS A 175 6.30 16.57 -15.14
N ALA A 176 7.37 15.98 -14.60
CA ALA A 176 7.36 15.51 -13.22
C ALA A 176 7.25 16.70 -12.24
N LEU A 177 6.24 16.71 -11.41
CA LEU A 177 6.01 17.76 -10.41
C LEU A 177 6.61 17.39 -9.04
N THR A 178 6.81 16.08 -8.75
CA THR A 178 7.45 15.55 -7.55
C THR A 178 8.72 14.79 -7.91
N ASN A 179 9.62 14.60 -6.95
CA ASN A 179 10.85 13.85 -7.16
C ASN A 179 11.29 13.19 -5.84
N HIS A 180 11.27 11.87 -5.78
CA HIS A 180 11.56 11.09 -4.57
C HIS A 180 12.97 11.33 -4.03
N VAL A 181 13.96 11.46 -4.89
CA VAL A 181 15.36 11.69 -4.48
C VAL A 181 15.53 13.07 -3.86
N ARG A 182 14.99 14.13 -4.51
CA ARG A 182 15.01 15.50 -3.99
C ARG A 182 14.19 15.65 -2.71
N ASP A 183 13.05 14.98 -2.68
CA ASP A 183 12.07 15.11 -1.60
C ASP A 183 12.34 14.15 -0.44
N GLU A 184 13.35 13.25 -0.59
CA GLU A 184 13.78 12.26 0.40
C GLU A 184 12.60 11.44 0.95
N ASN A 185 11.69 11.03 0.05
CA ASN A 185 10.48 10.32 0.41
C ASN A 185 10.32 9.04 -0.40
N PHE A 186 9.48 8.12 0.12
CA PHE A 186 9.26 6.82 -0.48
C PHE A 186 8.05 6.81 -1.43
N TYR A 187 6.96 7.52 -1.08
CA TYR A 187 5.78 7.59 -1.94
C TYR A 187 5.19 8.99 -2.07
N ASN A 188 4.64 9.27 -3.27
CA ASN A 188 3.71 10.35 -3.56
C ASN A 188 2.51 9.73 -4.28
N MET A 189 1.35 9.70 -3.62
CA MET A 189 0.20 8.90 -4.07
C MET A 189 -1.09 9.71 -4.15
N THR A 190 -2.05 9.16 -4.89
CA THR A 190 -3.41 9.70 -5.02
C THR A 190 -3.48 11.19 -5.30
N PRO A 191 -2.76 11.68 -6.34
CA PRO A 191 -2.86 13.07 -6.70
C PRO A 191 -4.29 13.40 -7.16
N THR A 192 -4.81 14.52 -6.68
CA THR A 192 -6.09 15.07 -7.12
C THR A 192 -5.95 16.56 -7.43
N ILE A 193 -6.32 16.93 -8.67
CA ILE A 193 -6.26 18.31 -9.13
C ILE A 193 -7.51 19.08 -8.71
N SER A 194 -7.34 20.32 -8.27
CA SER A 194 -8.46 21.21 -7.94
C SER A 194 -9.31 21.51 -9.19
N PRO A 195 -10.63 21.68 -9.07
CA PRO A 195 -11.51 22.00 -10.20
C PRO A 195 -11.09 23.22 -11.02
N ASN A 196 -10.49 24.23 -10.40
CA ASN A 196 -9.93 25.41 -11.08
C ASN A 196 -8.55 25.17 -11.71
N GLY A 197 -7.94 23.98 -11.52
CA GLY A 197 -6.71 23.55 -12.17
C GLY A 197 -5.42 24.17 -11.64
N ASP A 198 -5.44 24.90 -10.52
CA ASP A 198 -4.25 25.59 -10.00
C ASP A 198 -3.45 24.82 -8.94
N LYS A 199 -4.08 23.82 -8.28
CA LYS A 199 -3.48 23.07 -7.18
C LYS A 199 -3.63 21.57 -7.36
N ILE A 200 -2.66 20.82 -6.81
CA ILE A 200 -2.74 19.36 -6.67
C ILE A 200 -2.57 19.04 -5.19
N ALA A 201 -3.50 18.25 -4.65
CA ALA A 201 -3.36 17.60 -3.35
C ALA A 201 -2.89 16.17 -3.54
N TYR A 202 -1.98 15.69 -2.71
CA TYR A 202 -1.47 14.32 -2.76
C TYR A 202 -0.99 13.84 -1.39
N LEU A 203 -0.94 12.52 -1.21
CA LEU A 203 -0.36 11.89 -0.03
C LEU A 203 1.15 11.69 -0.22
N THR A 204 1.91 11.95 0.83
CA THR A 204 3.36 11.76 0.86
C THR A 204 3.84 11.36 2.25
N ASP A 205 4.93 10.64 2.33
CA ASP A 205 5.61 10.25 3.59
C ASP A 205 6.86 11.09 3.89
N LYS A 206 6.99 12.24 3.27
CA LYS A 206 8.18 13.13 3.40
C LYS A 206 8.52 13.51 4.85
N SER A 207 7.55 13.54 5.75
CA SER A 207 7.78 13.82 7.18
C SER A 207 8.04 12.58 8.03
N GLY A 208 8.03 11.38 7.43
CA GLY A 208 8.02 10.09 8.11
C GLY A 208 6.61 9.60 8.47
N TYR A 209 5.58 10.41 8.19
CA TYR A 209 4.16 10.08 8.36
C TYR A 209 3.41 10.33 7.04
N ALA A 210 2.23 9.74 6.89
CA ALA A 210 1.37 10.03 5.73
C ALA A 210 0.77 11.44 5.88
N ASP A 211 1.27 12.41 5.12
CA ASP A 211 0.76 13.79 5.09
C ASP A 211 -0.04 14.07 3.84
N ILE A 212 -0.96 15.03 3.88
CA ILE A 212 -1.57 15.61 2.69
C ILE A 212 -0.86 16.93 2.36
N MET A 213 -0.20 16.95 1.20
CA MET A 213 0.50 18.13 0.69
C MET A 213 -0.26 18.78 -0.45
N LEU A 214 -0.13 20.12 -0.55
CA LEU A 214 -0.55 20.91 -1.71
C LEU A 214 0.66 21.40 -2.47
N ILE A 215 0.60 21.27 -3.79
CA ILE A 215 1.56 21.86 -4.72
C ILE A 215 0.84 22.65 -5.80
N SER A 216 1.54 23.58 -6.43
CA SER A 216 1.11 24.25 -7.65
C SER A 216 1.01 23.22 -8.80
N ALA A 217 -0.11 23.22 -9.51
CA ALA A 217 -0.31 22.35 -10.67
C ALA A 217 0.55 22.75 -11.89
N TYR A 218 1.11 23.96 -11.91
CA TYR A 218 1.89 24.48 -13.04
C TYR A 218 3.36 24.05 -13.00
N ASP A 219 3.96 24.09 -11.80
CA ASP A 219 5.41 23.92 -11.63
C ASP A 219 5.82 22.94 -10.53
N GLY A 220 4.87 22.44 -9.74
CA GLY A 220 5.11 21.53 -8.61
C GLY A 220 5.68 22.22 -7.38
N MET A 221 5.69 23.57 -7.33
CA MET A 221 6.15 24.29 -6.13
C MET A 221 5.28 23.94 -4.92
N PRO A 222 5.91 23.55 -3.78
CA PRO A 222 5.17 23.29 -2.55
C PRO A 222 4.42 24.54 -2.08
N LEU A 223 3.13 24.40 -1.85
CA LEU A 223 2.29 25.49 -1.36
C LEU A 223 2.07 25.37 0.16
N LYS A 224 1.67 24.18 0.63
CA LYS A 224 1.30 23.99 2.03
C LYS A 224 1.27 22.51 2.39
N LYS A 225 1.69 22.15 3.62
CA LYS A 225 1.24 20.92 4.27
C LYS A 225 -0.18 21.17 4.75
N LEU A 226 -1.16 20.53 4.10
CA LEU A 226 -2.58 20.77 4.39
C LEU A 226 -3.03 19.97 5.62
N VAL A 227 -2.59 18.72 5.71
CA VAL A 227 -2.90 17.81 6.82
C VAL A 227 -1.62 17.14 7.27
N SER A 228 -1.33 17.18 8.57
CA SER A 228 -0.25 16.40 9.19
C SER A 228 -0.78 15.06 9.63
N GLY A 229 -0.15 13.98 9.15
CA GLY A 229 -0.48 12.61 9.52
C GLY A 229 0.19 12.14 10.82
N GLU A 230 0.89 13.04 11.52
CA GLU A 230 1.37 12.77 12.87
C GLU A 230 0.20 12.42 13.78
N LYS A 231 0.33 11.32 14.50
CA LYS A 231 -0.69 10.84 15.44
C LYS A 231 -1.10 11.93 16.42
N THR A 232 -2.30 12.44 16.24
CA THR A 232 -2.95 13.38 17.16
C THR A 232 -4.23 12.74 17.70
N PRO A 233 -4.79 13.24 18.82
CA PRO A 233 -6.07 12.73 19.32
C PRO A 233 -7.21 12.83 18.30
N ASN A 234 -7.11 13.74 17.34
CA ASN A 234 -8.15 14.00 16.34
C ASN A 234 -7.87 13.33 14.98
N LEU A 235 -6.65 12.84 14.75
CA LEU A 235 -6.22 12.17 13.53
C LEU A 235 -5.17 11.13 13.88
N GLU A 236 -5.57 9.85 13.92
CA GLU A 236 -4.67 8.76 14.26
C GLU A 236 -3.94 8.22 13.03
N GLU A 237 -4.65 8.09 11.90
CA GLU A 237 -4.11 7.52 10.69
C GLU A 237 -4.89 7.99 9.46
N LEU A 238 -4.16 8.43 8.43
CA LEU A 238 -4.71 8.57 7.08
C LEU A 238 -4.75 7.19 6.43
N HIS A 239 -5.86 6.83 5.79
CA HIS A 239 -5.99 5.55 5.07
C HIS A 239 -5.15 5.53 3.79
N TRP A 240 -3.83 5.39 3.95
CA TRP A 240 -2.89 5.44 2.83
C TRP A 240 -2.95 4.19 1.92
N LEU A 241 -3.42 3.04 2.44
CA LEU A 241 -3.63 1.82 1.65
C LEU A 241 -4.93 1.85 0.83
N SER A 242 -5.93 2.59 1.29
CA SER A 242 -7.20 2.78 0.61
C SER A 242 -7.53 4.27 0.47
N PRO A 243 -6.62 5.05 -0.11
CA PRO A 243 -6.74 6.49 -0.14
C PRO A 243 -7.84 6.91 -1.12
N GLY A 244 -8.51 8.00 -0.78
CA GLY A 244 -9.44 8.69 -1.66
C GLY A 244 -9.59 10.12 -1.19
N MET A 245 -9.33 11.07 -2.08
CA MET A 245 -9.48 12.49 -1.82
C MET A 245 -10.25 13.14 -2.95
N SER A 246 -11.13 14.08 -2.62
CA SER A 246 -11.89 14.83 -3.61
C SER A 246 -12.01 16.30 -3.21
N TRP A 247 -11.86 17.16 -4.22
CA TRP A 247 -12.07 18.59 -4.06
C TRP A 247 -13.55 18.94 -4.11
N SER A 248 -13.95 19.95 -3.30
CA SER A 248 -15.23 20.60 -3.50
C SER A 248 -15.24 21.34 -4.86
N PRO A 249 -16.41 21.47 -5.51
CA PRO A 249 -16.49 22.10 -6.84
C PRO A 249 -15.96 23.53 -6.90
N ASP A 250 -15.96 24.24 -5.78
CA ASP A 250 -15.44 25.60 -5.65
C ASP A 250 -13.92 25.66 -5.36
N SER A 251 -13.24 24.50 -5.33
CA SER A 251 -11.80 24.38 -5.03
C SER A 251 -11.34 24.86 -3.64
N LYS A 252 -12.28 25.03 -2.69
CA LYS A 252 -11.97 25.56 -1.36
C LYS A 252 -11.79 24.49 -0.30
N LYS A 253 -12.35 23.31 -0.51
CA LYS A 253 -12.32 22.22 0.47
C LYS A 253 -11.83 20.92 -0.16
N LEU A 254 -11.23 20.09 0.68
CA LEU A 254 -10.84 18.73 0.32
C LEU A 254 -11.50 17.77 1.31
N VAL A 255 -12.13 16.70 0.80
CA VAL A 255 -12.64 15.59 1.61
C VAL A 255 -11.70 14.40 1.52
N PHE A 256 -11.51 13.72 2.61
CA PHE A 256 -10.75 12.47 2.72
C PHE A 256 -11.27 11.64 3.89
N ALA A 257 -10.97 10.34 3.88
CA ALA A 257 -11.27 9.45 4.99
C ALA A 257 -10.02 9.20 5.84
N ALA A 258 -10.23 9.09 7.15
CA ALA A 258 -9.15 8.81 8.10
C ALA A 258 -9.69 8.19 9.38
N LYS A 259 -8.82 7.48 10.11
CA LYS A 259 -9.10 7.11 11.49
C LYS A 259 -8.91 8.34 12.38
N ALA A 260 -9.97 8.75 13.05
CA ALA A 260 -9.99 9.94 13.88
C ALA A 260 -10.62 9.61 15.24
N SER A 261 -9.80 9.52 16.28
CA SER A 261 -10.19 8.98 17.58
C SER A 261 -10.58 7.49 17.47
N ASP A 262 -11.64 7.05 18.12
CA ASP A 262 -12.00 5.64 18.17
C ASP A 262 -12.62 5.06 16.88
N ASN A 263 -12.96 5.92 15.89
CA ASN A 263 -13.70 5.50 14.70
C ASN A 263 -13.14 6.14 13.43
N ASP A 264 -13.40 5.48 12.30
CA ASP A 264 -13.22 6.09 11.00
C ASP A 264 -14.18 7.25 10.78
N ALA A 265 -13.73 8.23 10.01
CA ALA A 265 -14.49 9.44 9.74
C ALA A 265 -14.21 10.00 8.34
N LEU A 266 -15.18 10.74 7.79
CA LEU A 266 -14.93 11.70 6.75
C LEU A 266 -14.45 13.01 7.35
N LEU A 267 -13.32 13.49 6.85
CA LEU A 267 -12.74 14.77 7.22
C LEU A 267 -12.82 15.72 6.05
N VAL A 268 -13.32 16.91 6.30
CA VAL A 268 -13.37 17.99 5.31
C VAL A 268 -12.47 19.12 5.79
N VAL A 269 -11.40 19.38 5.07
CA VAL A 269 -10.44 20.43 5.38
C VAL A 269 -10.69 21.66 4.49
N ASP A 270 -10.74 22.83 5.09
CA ASP A 270 -10.68 24.11 4.37
C ASP A 270 -9.24 24.37 3.93
N VAL A 271 -9.05 24.54 2.63
CA VAL A 271 -7.70 24.64 2.04
C VAL A 271 -6.99 25.93 2.44
N MET A 272 -7.73 27.02 2.69
CA MET A 272 -7.15 28.30 3.07
C MET A 272 -6.79 28.34 4.56
N THR A 273 -7.74 28.02 5.43
CA THR A 273 -7.54 28.09 6.89
C THR A 273 -6.83 26.88 7.45
N GLY A 274 -7.05 25.68 6.87
CA GLY A 274 -6.61 24.40 7.40
C GLY A 274 -7.57 23.81 8.45
N ASP A 275 -8.72 24.46 8.68
CA ASP A 275 -9.71 23.95 9.61
C ASP A 275 -10.32 22.66 9.12
N ILE A 276 -10.43 21.68 10.01
CA ILE A 276 -10.96 20.36 9.71
C ILE A 276 -12.32 20.18 10.38
N THR A 277 -13.32 19.84 9.57
CA THR A 277 -14.64 19.40 10.06
C THR A 277 -14.72 17.88 9.97
N LYS A 278 -15.08 17.21 11.07
CA LYS A 278 -15.22 15.77 11.18
C LYS A 278 -16.68 15.34 11.09
N TYR A 279 -16.94 14.31 10.28
CA TYR A 279 -18.22 13.61 10.21
C TYR A 279 -17.99 12.13 10.49
N SER A 280 -18.67 11.56 11.47
CA SER A 280 -18.55 10.16 11.86
C SER A 280 -19.91 9.57 12.22
N TRP A 281 -20.04 8.27 12.02
CA TRP A 281 -21.27 7.50 12.23
C TRP A 281 -20.95 6.29 13.08
N PRO A 282 -21.47 6.20 14.31
CA PRO A 282 -21.18 5.08 15.21
C PRO A 282 -21.56 3.69 14.65
N GLU A 283 -22.51 3.66 13.71
CA GLU A 283 -22.96 2.45 13.04
C GLU A 283 -22.03 1.95 11.94
N LEU A 284 -21.05 2.76 11.51
CA LEU A 284 -20.06 2.37 10.50
C LEU A 284 -18.74 1.98 11.17
N GLU A 285 -18.28 0.78 10.85
CA GLU A 285 -17.01 0.21 11.33
C GLU A 285 -15.81 0.70 10.52
N GLY A 286 -16.06 1.17 9.28
CA GLY A 286 -15.06 1.72 8.38
C GLY A 286 -15.66 2.77 7.45
N VAL A 287 -14.86 3.78 7.10
CA VAL A 287 -15.21 4.84 6.15
C VAL A 287 -14.05 5.02 5.18
N PHE A 288 -14.31 4.90 3.88
CA PHE A 288 -13.28 4.91 2.85
C PHE A 288 -13.62 5.85 1.71
N GLY A 289 -12.61 6.58 1.22
CA GLY A 289 -12.75 7.48 0.10
C GLY A 289 -13.51 8.75 0.46
N GLY A 290 -14.23 9.25 -0.51
CA GLY A 290 -15.06 10.45 -0.42
C GLY A 290 -15.02 11.21 -1.74
N SER A 291 -16.19 11.41 -2.37
CA SER A 291 -16.34 12.18 -3.60
C SER A 291 -17.42 13.22 -3.44
N TRP A 292 -17.11 14.46 -3.78
CA TRP A 292 -18.07 15.56 -3.76
C TRP A 292 -19.07 15.43 -4.92
N SER A 293 -20.33 15.76 -4.64
CA SER A 293 -21.31 16.00 -5.70
C SER A 293 -20.94 17.26 -6.50
N PRO A 294 -21.27 17.32 -7.80
CA PRO A 294 -20.97 18.49 -8.64
C PRO A 294 -21.57 19.80 -8.15
N ASP A 295 -22.67 19.74 -7.40
CA ASP A 295 -23.30 20.91 -6.79
C ASP A 295 -22.74 21.31 -5.41
N GLY A 296 -21.79 20.49 -4.89
CA GLY A 296 -21.11 20.73 -3.61
C GLY A 296 -21.96 20.51 -2.37
N LYS A 297 -23.14 19.89 -2.48
CA LYS A 297 -24.06 19.72 -1.34
C LYS A 297 -23.94 18.37 -0.65
N LYS A 298 -23.38 17.39 -1.34
CA LYS A 298 -23.31 16.00 -0.89
C LYS A 298 -21.91 15.43 -1.03
N ILE A 299 -21.64 14.40 -0.25
CA ILE A 299 -20.44 13.56 -0.36
C ILE A 299 -20.90 12.11 -0.43
N ILE A 300 -20.39 11.36 -1.41
CA ILE A 300 -20.58 9.93 -1.53
C ILE A 300 -19.29 9.21 -1.11
N PHE A 301 -19.43 8.09 -0.38
CA PHE A 301 -18.30 7.34 0.15
C PHE A 301 -18.64 5.87 0.35
N SER A 302 -17.64 5.03 0.58
CA SER A 302 -17.83 3.64 0.99
C SER A 302 -17.85 3.54 2.50
N GLY A 303 -18.91 2.97 3.06
CA GLY A 303 -19.06 2.73 4.50
C GLY A 303 -19.13 1.23 4.78
N MET A 304 -18.39 0.75 5.77
CA MET A 304 -18.41 -0.64 6.18
C MET A 304 -19.32 -0.84 7.40
N ARG A 305 -20.19 -1.85 7.33
CA ARG A 305 -21.06 -2.26 8.42
C ARG A 305 -21.19 -3.78 8.42
N PHE A 306 -20.98 -4.40 9.58
CA PHE A 306 -21.00 -5.87 9.73
C PHE A 306 -20.08 -6.60 8.75
N GLY A 307 -18.91 -5.99 8.47
CA GLY A 307 -17.91 -6.55 7.56
C GLY A 307 -18.26 -6.45 6.07
N GLN A 308 -19.31 -5.72 5.69
CA GLN A 308 -19.71 -5.48 4.32
C GLN A 308 -19.60 -3.99 3.99
N SER A 309 -19.06 -3.66 2.82
CA SER A 309 -18.93 -2.28 2.34
C SER A 309 -20.04 -1.94 1.37
N ASP A 310 -20.73 -0.87 1.64
CA ASP A 310 -21.80 -0.33 0.81
C ASP A 310 -21.55 1.15 0.49
N ILE A 311 -22.27 1.68 -0.48
CA ILE A 311 -22.19 3.09 -0.84
C ILE A 311 -23.17 3.91 0.00
N PHE A 312 -22.64 4.97 0.59
CA PHE A 312 -23.40 5.93 1.37
C PHE A 312 -23.30 7.34 0.76
N GLU A 313 -24.39 8.07 0.83
CA GLU A 313 -24.49 9.49 0.47
C GLU A 313 -24.76 10.31 1.73
N PHE A 314 -23.92 11.31 1.98
CA PHE A 314 -24.06 12.24 3.09
C PHE A 314 -24.43 13.64 2.59
N GLU A 315 -25.56 14.17 3.02
CA GLU A 315 -26.01 15.51 2.70
C GLU A 315 -25.55 16.50 3.78
N LEU A 316 -24.73 17.46 3.38
CA LEU A 316 -24.04 18.37 4.31
C LEU A 316 -24.99 19.32 5.04
N GLN A 317 -26.07 19.77 4.39
CA GLN A 317 -26.96 20.79 4.94
C GLN A 317 -27.78 20.31 6.14
N ASN A 318 -28.26 19.07 6.08
CA ASN A 318 -29.15 18.50 7.09
C ASN A 318 -28.53 17.34 7.85
N SER A 319 -27.25 17.03 7.55
CA SER A 319 -26.51 15.91 8.13
C SER A 319 -27.17 14.53 7.91
N LYS A 320 -27.91 14.39 6.80
CA LYS A 320 -28.60 13.14 6.47
C LYS A 320 -27.66 12.16 5.82
N LEU A 321 -27.55 10.96 6.39
CA LEU A 321 -26.89 9.81 5.79
C LEU A 321 -27.94 8.91 5.09
N THR A 322 -27.66 8.51 3.86
CA THR A 322 -28.50 7.59 3.08
C THR A 322 -27.64 6.47 2.53
N LYS A 323 -28.00 5.22 2.81
CA LYS A 323 -27.40 4.03 2.21
C LYS A 323 -27.96 3.88 0.79
N LEU A 324 -27.11 3.80 -0.22
CA LEU A 324 -27.51 3.72 -1.64
C LEU A 324 -27.50 2.29 -2.18
N THR A 325 -26.60 1.45 -1.69
CA THR A 325 -26.53 0.04 -2.05
C THR A 325 -26.77 -0.84 -0.82
N ASP A 326 -27.39 -2.01 -1.01
CA ASP A 326 -27.75 -2.94 0.06
C ASP A 326 -27.92 -4.35 -0.52
N ASP A 327 -26.81 -4.97 -0.92
CA ASP A 327 -26.79 -6.32 -1.46
C ASP A 327 -25.69 -7.16 -0.81
N VAL A 328 -25.41 -8.36 -1.32
CA VAL A 328 -24.40 -9.26 -0.75
C VAL A 328 -22.97 -8.97 -1.21
N PHE A 329 -22.79 -8.02 -2.08
CA PHE A 329 -21.48 -7.65 -2.63
C PHE A 329 -20.91 -6.45 -1.88
N SER A 330 -19.59 -6.30 -1.92
CA SER A 330 -18.94 -5.11 -1.38
C SER A 330 -18.77 -4.06 -2.47
N ASP A 331 -19.37 -2.90 -2.24
CA ASP A 331 -19.29 -1.75 -3.13
C ASP A 331 -18.29 -0.73 -2.61
N THR A 332 -17.37 -0.32 -3.47
CA THR A 332 -16.27 0.56 -3.07
C THR A 332 -15.97 1.65 -4.09
N ARG A 333 -15.34 2.75 -3.63
CA ARG A 333 -14.83 3.87 -4.45
C ARG A 333 -15.89 4.53 -5.33
N PRO A 334 -17.00 5.02 -4.77
CA PRO A 334 -18.01 5.72 -5.54
C PRO A 334 -17.50 7.08 -6.03
N VAL A 335 -17.95 7.46 -7.21
CA VAL A 335 -17.76 8.81 -7.75
C VAL A 335 -19.05 9.26 -8.43
N TYR A 336 -19.34 10.55 -8.33
CA TYR A 336 -20.45 11.12 -9.09
C TYR A 336 -20.10 11.26 -10.56
N SER A 337 -21.09 11.08 -11.42
CA SER A 337 -20.99 11.51 -12.80
C SER A 337 -20.85 13.04 -12.87
N ARG A 338 -20.22 13.55 -13.91
CA ARG A 338 -19.93 14.98 -14.06
C ARG A 338 -21.17 15.87 -14.03
N ASP A 339 -22.31 15.35 -14.47
CA ASP A 339 -23.61 16.01 -14.48
C ASP A 339 -24.41 15.79 -13.17
N GLY A 340 -23.88 14.99 -12.26
CA GLY A 340 -24.52 14.66 -10.99
C GLY A 340 -25.74 13.73 -11.07
N SER A 341 -25.99 13.14 -12.23
CA SER A 341 -27.17 12.29 -12.45
C SER A 341 -26.96 10.83 -12.00
N LYS A 342 -25.74 10.43 -11.86
CA LYS A 342 -25.33 9.06 -11.47
C LYS A 342 -24.18 9.13 -10.48
#